data_e9fb4806d108fdfac1e66f19aa4cb37a
#
_entry.id   e9fb4806d108fdfac1e66f19aa4cb37a
#
_cell.length_a   1.000
_cell.length_b   1.000
_cell.length_c   1.000
_cell.angle_alpha   90.00
_cell.angle_beta   90.00
_cell.angle_gamma   90.00
#
_symmetry.space_group_name_H-M   'P 1'
#
loop_
_entity.id
_entity.type
_entity.pdbx_description
1 polymer ?
#
loop_
_entity_poly.entity_id
_entity_poly.type
_entity_poly.pdbx_seq_one_letter_code
_entity_poly.pdbx_strand_id
1 'polypeptide(L)'
;MIRRSILFAACLAFAAPASAADARLKGLSALSKELSARIAPEDGPIELDRFMPSDGLDDLVGTWSAFGTEHKFQNGMPNAVNMVLMRLTFSGFAQSLAKSCASPQLLLNEHFYEVLEELCTWPAQEAKSDAILTAFWLAMAGYNAPEEEYRIWRDFIRGTYGEKKAPEAIEAMTLALLMNPYVLLEQ
;
A
#
# COMPACT_ATOMS: atom_id res chain seq x y z
N MET A 1 24.59 -13.66 -27.98
CA MET A 1 23.18 -13.48 -27.63
C MET A 1 23.08 -12.40 -26.55
N ILE A 2 22.78 -11.18 -26.96
CA ILE A 2 22.74 -10.00 -26.08
C ILE A 2 21.30 -9.87 -25.59
N ARG A 3 21.06 -10.14 -24.29
CA ARG A 3 19.78 -9.86 -23.62
C ARG A 3 19.67 -8.34 -23.47
N ARG A 4 18.78 -7.75 -24.26
CA ARG A 4 18.35 -6.36 -24.09
C ARG A 4 17.41 -6.30 -22.89
N SER A 5 17.93 -5.84 -21.76
CA SER A 5 17.11 -5.38 -20.64
C SER A 5 16.43 -4.08 -21.06
N ILE A 6 15.15 -4.17 -21.39
CA ILE A 6 14.31 -3.00 -21.62
C ILE A 6 13.92 -2.50 -20.23
N LEU A 7 14.62 -1.47 -19.76
CA LEU A 7 14.18 -0.64 -18.65
C LEU A 7 12.95 0.15 -19.13
N PHE A 8 11.75 -0.31 -18.81
CA PHE A 8 10.56 0.50 -18.91
C PHE A 8 10.59 1.53 -17.77
N ALA A 9 11.21 2.66 -18.02
CA ALA A 9 10.93 3.88 -17.28
C ALA A 9 9.53 4.35 -17.75
N ALA A 10 8.47 3.87 -17.10
CA ALA A 10 7.16 4.46 -17.23
C ALA A 10 7.21 5.84 -16.61
N CYS A 11 7.58 6.86 -17.38
CA CYS A 11 7.25 8.23 -17.08
C CYS A 11 5.72 8.36 -17.16
N LEU A 12 5.03 8.13 -16.04
CA LEU A 12 3.66 8.54 -15.85
C LEU A 12 3.66 10.07 -15.88
N ALA A 13 3.41 10.62 -17.06
CA ALA A 13 3.04 12.03 -17.21
C ALA A 13 1.66 12.20 -16.57
N PHE A 14 1.62 12.40 -15.26
CA PHE A 14 0.43 12.86 -14.57
C PHE A 14 0.11 14.24 -15.10
N ALA A 15 -1.03 14.39 -15.76
CA ALA A 15 -1.68 15.68 -15.90
C ALA A 15 -2.01 16.13 -14.47
N ALA A 16 -1.10 16.86 -13.83
CA ALA A 16 -1.33 17.42 -12.51
C ALA A 16 -2.56 18.34 -12.61
N PRO A 17 -3.61 18.12 -11.82
CA PRO A 17 -4.63 19.13 -11.66
C PRO A 17 -3.95 20.42 -11.17
N ALA A 18 -4.45 21.56 -11.60
CA ALA A 18 -3.83 22.89 -11.46
C ALA A 18 -3.60 23.40 -10.02
N SER A 19 -3.61 22.53 -9.01
CA SER A 19 -3.37 22.89 -7.61
C SER A 19 -2.43 21.95 -6.86
N ALA A 20 -1.40 21.44 -7.53
CA ALA A 20 -0.37 20.64 -6.85
C ALA A 20 0.34 21.37 -5.68
N ALA A 21 0.12 22.67 -5.55
CA ALA A 21 0.68 23.50 -4.47
C ALA A 21 0.07 23.23 -3.09
N ASP A 22 -1.12 22.62 -3.02
CA ASP A 22 -1.85 22.39 -1.76
C ASP A 22 -1.97 20.90 -1.38
N ALA A 23 -1.34 20.00 -2.14
CA ALA A 23 -1.38 18.58 -1.83
C ALA A 23 -0.67 18.29 -0.49
N ARG A 24 -1.40 17.76 0.47
CA ARG A 24 -0.89 17.40 1.80
C ARG A 24 -0.89 15.89 1.98
N LEU A 25 0.18 15.39 2.59
CA LEU A 25 0.23 13.99 2.98
C LEU A 25 -0.70 13.74 4.17
N LYS A 26 -1.51 12.70 4.09
CA LYS A 26 -2.27 12.19 5.24
C LYS A 26 -1.31 11.69 6.32
N GLY A 27 -1.62 11.98 7.57
CA GLY A 27 -0.90 11.41 8.70
C GLY A 27 -1.16 9.90 8.84
N LEU A 28 -0.22 9.16 9.42
CA LEU A 28 -0.37 7.70 9.65
C LEU A 28 -1.62 7.36 10.47
N SER A 29 -2.00 8.20 11.43
CA SER A 29 -3.22 8.00 12.22
C SER A 29 -4.49 8.08 11.34
N ALA A 30 -4.55 9.02 10.39
CA ALA A 30 -5.66 9.13 9.46
C ALA A 30 -5.73 7.91 8.54
N LEU A 31 -4.59 7.50 7.97
CA LEU A 31 -4.48 6.31 7.13
C LEU A 31 -4.81 5.03 7.90
N SER A 32 -4.37 4.90 9.16
CA SER A 32 -4.73 3.78 10.04
C SER A 32 -6.24 3.71 10.25
N LYS A 33 -6.89 4.85 10.53
CA LYS A 33 -8.34 4.93 10.72
C LYS A 33 -9.10 4.56 9.45
N GLU A 34 -8.69 5.10 8.31
CA GLU A 34 -9.32 4.80 7.02
C GLU A 34 -9.16 3.32 6.63
N LEU A 35 -7.97 2.75 6.83
CA LEU A 35 -7.70 1.35 6.54
C LEU A 35 -8.47 0.44 7.50
N SER A 36 -8.46 0.74 8.81
CA SER A 36 -9.21 -0.02 9.82
C SER A 36 -10.69 -0.08 9.51
N ALA A 37 -11.29 1.04 9.12
CA ALA A 37 -12.71 1.08 8.77
C ALA A 37 -13.10 0.14 7.63
N ARG A 38 -12.13 -0.26 6.78
CA ARG A 38 -12.37 -1.13 5.64
C ARG A 38 -12.05 -2.60 5.92
N ILE A 39 -10.96 -2.86 6.65
CA ILE A 39 -10.42 -4.22 6.74
C ILE A 39 -10.26 -4.76 8.17
N ALA A 40 -10.43 -3.93 9.20
CA ALA A 40 -10.32 -4.38 10.58
C ALA A 40 -11.70 -4.68 11.21
N PRO A 41 -11.78 -5.54 12.24
CA PRO A 41 -12.95 -5.63 13.08
C PRO A 41 -13.14 -4.36 13.93
N GLU A 42 -14.35 -4.15 14.48
CA GLU A 42 -14.68 -2.93 15.25
C GLU A 42 -13.79 -2.72 16.48
N ASP A 43 -13.36 -3.81 17.12
CA ASP A 43 -12.61 -3.83 18.38
C ASP A 43 -11.10 -4.04 18.20
N GLY A 44 -10.63 -4.15 16.96
CA GLY A 44 -9.22 -4.43 16.64
C GLY A 44 -8.65 -3.52 15.54
N PRO A 45 -8.49 -2.20 15.78
CA PRO A 45 -8.01 -1.30 14.74
C PRO A 45 -6.59 -1.65 14.30
N ILE A 46 -6.31 -1.38 13.01
CA ILE A 46 -4.96 -1.47 12.45
C ILE A 46 -4.19 -0.20 12.83
N GLU A 47 -3.10 -0.37 13.53
CA GLU A 47 -2.19 0.72 13.90
C GLU A 47 -0.95 0.66 12.99
N LEU A 48 -0.92 1.49 11.95
CA LEU A 48 0.19 1.49 10.98
C LEU A 48 1.53 1.88 11.59
N ASP A 49 1.55 2.66 12.65
CA ASP A 49 2.76 3.05 13.37
C ASP A 49 3.50 1.86 14.00
N ARG A 50 2.82 0.76 14.29
CA ARG A 50 3.46 -0.49 14.74
C ARG A 50 4.38 -1.12 13.70
N PHE A 51 4.19 -0.80 12.43
CA PHE A 51 5.01 -1.30 11.32
C PHE A 51 6.14 -0.35 10.96
N MET A 52 6.25 0.77 11.68
CA MET A 52 7.37 1.68 11.50
C MET A 52 8.65 1.02 12.00
N PRO A 53 9.73 0.98 11.22
CA PRO A 53 10.98 0.42 11.69
C PRO A 53 11.47 1.20 12.91
N SER A 54 11.77 0.47 13.98
CA SER A 54 12.34 1.05 15.20
C SER A 54 13.84 1.31 15.07
N ASP A 55 14.51 0.50 14.24
CA ASP A 55 15.95 0.47 14.11
C ASP A 55 16.40 1.07 12.77
N GLY A 56 17.48 1.85 12.80
CA GLY A 56 18.10 2.42 11.59
C GLY A 56 17.44 3.69 11.07
N LEU A 57 16.37 4.18 11.68
CA LEU A 57 15.76 5.45 11.30
C LEU A 57 16.64 6.63 11.70
N ASP A 58 17.35 6.53 12.81
CA ASP A 58 18.29 7.54 13.27
C ASP A 58 19.47 7.70 12.29
N ASP A 59 19.89 6.60 11.65
CA ASP A 59 20.93 6.62 10.62
C ASP A 59 20.47 7.24 9.29
N LEU A 60 19.16 7.10 8.97
CA LEU A 60 18.57 7.61 7.72
C LEU A 60 18.16 9.09 7.82
N VAL A 61 17.79 9.55 9.01
CA VAL A 61 17.13 10.87 9.20
C VAL A 61 17.95 11.79 10.10
N GLY A 62 19.12 11.34 10.58
CA GLY A 62 19.80 12.00 11.69
C GLY A 62 18.99 11.85 12.97
N THR A 63 19.53 12.24 14.09
CA THR A 63 18.86 12.04 15.38
C THR A 63 17.40 12.49 15.34
N TRP A 64 16.51 11.52 15.26
CA TRP A 64 15.05 11.69 15.17
C TRP A 64 14.47 12.53 16.33
N SER A 65 15.18 12.55 17.44
CA SER A 65 14.90 13.39 18.60
C SER A 65 14.90 14.90 18.29
N ALA A 66 15.63 15.33 17.25
CA ALA A 66 15.66 16.73 16.83
C ALA A 66 14.33 17.24 16.25
N PHE A 67 13.50 16.32 15.75
CA PHE A 67 12.22 16.68 15.13
C PHE A 67 11.00 16.42 16.03
N GLY A 68 11.19 15.84 17.21
CA GLY A 68 10.11 15.48 18.14
C GLY A 68 9.14 14.44 17.57
N THR A 69 8.59 13.61 18.44
CA THR A 69 7.60 12.58 18.03
C THR A 69 6.31 13.18 17.48
N GLU A 70 6.01 14.42 17.82
CA GLU A 70 4.79 15.14 17.42
C GLU A 70 4.80 15.60 15.96
N HIS A 71 5.97 15.65 15.33
CA HIS A 71 6.09 16.10 13.93
C HIS A 71 6.22 14.98 12.91
N LYS A 72 6.18 13.72 13.36
CA LYS A 72 6.48 12.57 12.50
C LYS A 72 5.65 12.52 11.22
N PHE A 73 4.42 12.97 11.27
CA PHE A 73 3.50 12.93 10.13
C PHE A 73 2.46 14.06 10.23
N GLN A 74 2.84 15.22 10.71
CA GLN A 74 1.96 16.37 10.61
C GLN A 74 1.74 16.71 9.14
N ASN A 75 0.49 17.04 8.80
CA ASN A 75 0.04 17.45 7.48
C ASN A 75 1.06 18.35 6.82
N GLY A 76 1.90 17.80 6.01
CA GLY A 76 3.03 18.49 5.41
C GLY A 76 3.14 18.22 3.93
N MET A 77 3.84 19.09 3.25
CA MET A 77 4.23 18.86 1.87
C MET A 77 4.95 17.50 1.76
N PRO A 78 4.66 16.71 0.72
CA PRO A 78 5.40 15.50 0.45
C PRO A 78 6.90 15.83 0.37
N ASN A 79 7.69 15.19 1.22
CA ASN A 79 9.14 15.27 1.17
C ASN A 79 9.75 13.87 1.13
N ALA A 80 11.00 13.76 0.69
CA ALA A 80 11.65 12.48 0.47
C ALA A 80 11.70 11.62 1.75
N VAL A 81 11.92 12.24 2.91
CA VAL A 81 11.99 11.54 4.20
C VAL A 81 10.64 10.93 4.56
N ASN A 82 9.57 11.73 4.50
CA ASN A 82 8.23 11.24 4.81
C ASN A 82 7.81 10.12 3.86
N MET A 83 8.14 10.23 2.57
CA MET A 83 7.85 9.19 1.58
C MET A 83 8.61 7.88 1.86
N VAL A 84 9.88 7.98 2.26
CA VAL A 84 10.67 6.79 2.65
C VAL A 84 10.08 6.14 3.89
N LEU A 85 9.72 6.91 4.91
CA LEU A 85 9.12 6.40 6.14
C LEU A 85 7.78 5.71 5.87
N MET A 86 6.90 6.35 5.09
CA MET A 86 5.63 5.74 4.70
C MET A 86 5.85 4.44 3.94
N ARG A 87 6.78 4.43 2.99
CA ARG A 87 7.10 3.22 2.24
C ARG A 87 7.58 2.09 3.15
N LEU A 88 8.45 2.36 4.11
CA LEU A 88 8.96 1.36 5.05
C LEU A 88 7.83 0.83 5.95
N THR A 89 6.99 1.72 6.46
CA THR A 89 5.83 1.37 7.27
C THR A 89 4.84 0.50 6.48
N PHE A 90 4.51 0.89 5.27
CA PHE A 90 3.59 0.12 4.41
C PHE A 90 4.21 -1.20 3.95
N SER A 91 5.54 -1.27 3.76
CA SER A 91 6.22 -2.53 3.49
C SER A 91 6.09 -3.49 4.67
N GLY A 92 6.28 -3.02 5.90
CA GLY A 92 6.08 -3.84 7.10
C GLY A 92 4.64 -4.35 7.24
N PHE A 93 3.65 -3.49 7.00
CA PHE A 93 2.25 -3.87 6.97
C PHE A 93 1.95 -4.89 5.85
N ALA A 94 2.42 -4.63 4.62
CA ALA A 94 2.22 -5.51 3.47
C ALA A 94 2.83 -6.89 3.68
N GLN A 95 4.01 -6.98 4.30
CA GLN A 95 4.64 -8.24 4.69
C GLN A 95 3.83 -8.98 5.74
N SER A 96 3.27 -8.28 6.72
CA SER A 96 2.41 -8.90 7.73
C SER A 96 1.12 -9.44 7.12
N LEU A 97 0.54 -8.68 6.17
CA LEU A 97 -0.62 -9.13 5.41
C LEU A 97 -0.29 -10.39 4.58
N ALA A 98 0.82 -10.39 3.87
CA ALA A 98 1.27 -11.54 3.08
C ALA A 98 1.56 -12.78 3.95
N LYS A 99 2.16 -12.59 5.13
CA LYS A 99 2.39 -13.68 6.09
C LYS A 99 1.09 -14.25 6.64
N SER A 100 0.01 -13.50 6.65
CA SER A 100 -1.31 -13.97 7.07
C SER A 100 -1.86 -15.09 6.17
N CYS A 101 -1.30 -15.31 5.00
CA CYS A 101 -1.58 -16.49 4.18
C CYS A 101 -1.16 -17.82 4.85
N ALA A 102 -0.12 -17.79 5.68
CA ALA A 102 0.35 -19.00 6.36
C ALA A 102 -0.19 -19.09 7.81
N SER A 103 -0.28 -17.96 8.48
CA SER A 103 -0.85 -17.86 9.83
C SER A 103 -1.31 -16.42 10.08
N PRO A 104 -2.50 -16.21 10.68
CA PRO A 104 -3.03 -14.89 10.93
C PRO A 104 -2.03 -14.02 11.70
N GLN A 105 -1.61 -12.90 11.10
CA GLN A 105 -0.72 -11.91 11.69
C GLN A 105 -1.47 -10.62 12.06
N LEU A 106 -2.63 -10.42 11.47
CA LEU A 106 -3.47 -9.24 11.62
C LEU A 106 -4.88 -9.66 12.00
N LEU A 107 -5.53 -8.86 12.82
CA LEU A 107 -6.96 -8.97 13.06
C LEU A 107 -7.67 -8.31 11.88
N LEU A 108 -8.36 -9.12 11.07
CA LEU A 108 -9.07 -8.71 9.87
C LEU A 108 -10.56 -8.99 10.07
N ASN A 109 -11.42 -8.16 9.49
CA ASN A 109 -12.85 -8.47 9.45
C ASN A 109 -13.13 -9.68 8.54
N GLU A 110 -14.26 -10.33 8.74
CA GLU A 110 -14.63 -11.56 8.06
C GLU A 110 -14.60 -11.40 6.53
N HIS A 111 -15.20 -10.31 6.03
CA HIS A 111 -15.28 -10.06 4.59
C HIS A 111 -13.90 -9.91 3.93
N PHE A 112 -13.00 -9.15 4.55
CA PHE A 112 -11.67 -8.97 3.99
C PHE A 112 -10.81 -10.24 4.15
N TYR A 113 -11.04 -11.00 5.23
CA TYR A 113 -10.38 -12.28 5.42
C TYR A 113 -10.70 -13.26 4.29
N GLU A 114 -11.98 -13.34 3.86
CA GLU A 114 -12.39 -14.17 2.71
C GLU A 114 -11.66 -13.75 1.41
N VAL A 115 -11.58 -12.45 1.13
CA VAL A 115 -10.84 -11.92 -0.03
C VAL A 115 -9.36 -12.30 0.04
N LEU A 116 -8.75 -12.18 1.21
CA LEU A 116 -7.35 -12.52 1.41
C LEU A 116 -7.10 -14.02 1.25
N GLU A 117 -7.95 -14.87 1.82
CA GLU A 117 -7.85 -16.33 1.70
C GLU A 117 -7.89 -16.78 0.23
N GLU A 118 -8.82 -16.21 -0.53
CA GLU A 118 -8.90 -16.46 -1.97
C GLU A 118 -7.61 -16.05 -2.70
N LEU A 119 -7.05 -14.90 -2.35
CA LEU A 119 -5.79 -14.43 -2.94
C LEU A 119 -4.61 -15.31 -2.53
N CYS A 120 -4.57 -15.79 -1.28
CA CYS A 120 -3.52 -16.67 -0.78
C CYS A 120 -3.49 -18.02 -1.47
N THR A 121 -4.65 -18.53 -1.87
CA THR A 121 -4.79 -19.82 -2.57
C THR A 121 -4.62 -19.70 -4.08
N TRP A 122 -4.37 -18.51 -4.58
CA TRP A 122 -4.24 -18.26 -6.00
C TRP A 122 -2.95 -18.86 -6.56
N PRO A 123 -3.04 -19.76 -7.55
CA PRO A 123 -1.87 -20.21 -8.28
C PRO A 123 -1.29 -19.04 -9.08
N ALA A 124 0.03 -18.90 -9.06
CA ALA A 124 0.73 -17.79 -9.73
C ALA A 124 0.45 -17.67 -11.26
N GLN A 125 -0.17 -18.70 -11.85
CA GLN A 125 -0.44 -18.78 -13.29
C GLN A 125 -1.91 -18.58 -13.68
N GLU A 126 -2.83 -18.46 -12.72
CA GLU A 126 -4.25 -18.29 -13.00
C GLU A 126 -4.70 -16.86 -12.77
N ALA A 127 -5.49 -16.34 -13.69
CA ALA A 127 -6.13 -15.04 -13.51
C ALA A 127 -7.37 -15.18 -12.62
N LYS A 128 -7.33 -14.60 -11.42
CA LYS A 128 -8.51 -14.51 -10.56
C LYS A 128 -9.58 -13.59 -11.15
N SER A 129 -10.80 -13.75 -10.68
CA SER A 129 -11.91 -12.92 -11.12
C SER A 129 -11.67 -11.44 -10.82
N ASP A 130 -12.16 -10.56 -11.68
CA ASP A 130 -12.11 -9.11 -11.46
C ASP A 130 -12.80 -8.71 -10.15
N ALA A 131 -13.79 -9.47 -9.69
CA ALA A 131 -14.50 -9.19 -8.44
C ALA A 131 -13.57 -9.24 -7.21
N ILE A 132 -12.71 -10.27 -7.10
CA ILE A 132 -11.78 -10.40 -5.98
C ILE A 132 -10.70 -9.31 -6.03
N LEU A 133 -10.17 -9.04 -7.22
CA LEU A 133 -9.20 -7.97 -7.40
C LEU A 133 -9.80 -6.59 -7.09
N THR A 134 -11.07 -6.38 -7.47
CA THR A 134 -11.81 -5.15 -7.14
C THR A 134 -12.04 -5.03 -5.65
N ALA A 135 -12.45 -6.11 -4.97
CA ALA A 135 -12.65 -6.11 -3.52
C ALA A 135 -11.35 -5.79 -2.78
N PHE A 136 -10.23 -6.39 -3.19
CA PHE A 136 -8.92 -6.08 -2.62
C PHE A 136 -8.49 -4.64 -2.88
N TRP A 137 -8.70 -4.15 -4.10
CA TRP A 137 -8.46 -2.74 -4.43
C TRP A 137 -9.23 -1.79 -3.52
N LEU A 138 -10.56 -1.98 -3.41
CA LEU A 138 -11.42 -1.13 -2.59
C LEU A 138 -11.01 -1.18 -1.11
N ALA A 139 -10.62 -2.34 -0.62
CA ALA A 139 -10.14 -2.51 0.74
C ALA A 139 -8.85 -1.72 0.99
N MET A 140 -7.90 -1.75 0.06
CA MET A 140 -6.61 -1.06 0.21
C MET A 140 -6.70 0.43 -0.12
N ALA A 141 -7.28 0.77 -1.27
CA ALA A 141 -7.29 2.14 -1.78
C ALA A 141 -8.46 3.00 -1.23
N GLY A 142 -9.61 2.38 -0.95
CA GLY A 142 -10.76 3.06 -0.35
C GLY A 142 -11.63 3.85 -1.32
N TYR A 143 -11.40 3.76 -2.62
CA TYR A 143 -12.17 4.46 -3.64
C TYR A 143 -12.35 3.62 -4.91
N ASN A 144 -13.33 3.99 -5.72
CA ASN A 144 -13.52 3.44 -7.05
C ASN A 144 -12.71 4.27 -8.05
N ALA A 145 -11.66 3.68 -8.59
CA ALA A 145 -10.88 4.34 -9.63
C ALA A 145 -11.71 4.56 -10.90
N PRO A 146 -11.43 5.62 -11.68
CA PRO A 146 -11.91 5.73 -13.05
C PRO A 146 -11.55 4.47 -13.86
N GLU A 147 -12.40 4.09 -14.82
CA GLU A 147 -12.24 2.83 -15.57
C GLU A 147 -10.85 2.67 -16.20
N GLU A 148 -10.28 3.76 -16.74
CA GLU A 148 -8.95 3.73 -17.35
C GLU A 148 -7.85 3.47 -16.31
N GLU A 149 -7.92 4.11 -15.15
CA GLU A 149 -6.98 3.89 -14.04
C GLU A 149 -7.12 2.46 -13.51
N TYR A 150 -8.36 2.01 -13.30
CA TYR A 150 -8.65 0.66 -12.85
C TYR A 150 -8.07 -0.40 -13.80
N ARG A 151 -8.17 -0.20 -15.11
CA ARG A 151 -7.60 -1.11 -16.10
C ARG A 151 -6.08 -1.24 -15.96
N ILE A 152 -5.37 -0.12 -15.78
CA ILE A 152 -3.91 -0.12 -15.60
C ILE A 152 -3.54 -0.90 -14.34
N TRP A 153 -4.23 -0.65 -13.25
CA TRP A 153 -3.98 -1.32 -11.98
C TRP A 153 -4.33 -2.81 -12.02
N ARG A 154 -5.44 -3.17 -12.66
CA ARG A 154 -5.84 -4.57 -12.87
C ARG A 154 -4.78 -5.33 -13.65
N ASP A 155 -4.26 -4.77 -14.72
CA ASP A 155 -3.23 -5.39 -15.54
C ASP A 155 -1.91 -5.52 -14.76
N PHE A 156 -1.55 -4.53 -13.95
CA PHE A 156 -0.42 -4.60 -13.02
C PHE A 156 -0.60 -5.72 -11.98
N ILE A 157 -1.75 -5.80 -11.36
CA ILE A 157 -2.07 -6.82 -10.35
C ILE A 157 -1.97 -8.23 -10.97
N ARG A 158 -2.59 -8.44 -12.13
CA ARG A 158 -2.54 -9.72 -12.85
C ARG A 158 -1.12 -10.10 -13.26
N GLY A 159 -0.35 -9.15 -13.77
CA GLY A 159 1.05 -9.35 -14.10
C GLY A 159 1.88 -9.75 -12.87
N THR A 160 1.66 -9.09 -11.75
CA THR A 160 2.35 -9.38 -10.49
C THR A 160 2.06 -10.80 -10.01
N TYR A 161 0.81 -11.24 -10.07
CA TYR A 161 0.45 -12.64 -9.74
C TYR A 161 0.99 -13.64 -10.75
N GLY A 162 1.13 -13.29 -12.02
CA GLY A 162 1.75 -14.14 -13.04
C GLY A 162 3.25 -14.36 -12.82
N GLU A 163 3.93 -13.41 -12.19
CA GLU A 163 5.37 -13.42 -11.97
C GLU A 163 5.80 -13.93 -10.60
N LYS A 164 4.93 -13.84 -9.60
CA LYS A 164 5.25 -14.07 -8.18
C LYS A 164 4.36 -15.14 -7.56
N LYS A 165 4.81 -15.68 -6.43
CA LYS A 165 3.95 -16.47 -5.54
C LYS A 165 2.90 -15.58 -4.91
N ALA A 166 1.78 -16.16 -4.47
CA ALA A 166 0.66 -15.40 -3.92
C ALA A 166 1.06 -14.46 -2.75
N PRO A 167 1.81 -14.88 -1.72
CA PRO A 167 2.24 -13.96 -0.66
C PRO A 167 3.09 -12.79 -1.18
N GLU A 168 4.03 -13.05 -2.09
CA GLU A 168 4.87 -12.01 -2.68
C GLU A 168 4.07 -11.04 -3.58
N ALA A 169 3.03 -11.54 -4.25
CA ALA A 169 2.12 -10.73 -5.04
C ALA A 169 1.25 -9.84 -4.13
N ILE A 170 0.71 -10.38 -3.03
CA ILE A 170 -0.07 -9.63 -2.04
C ILE A 170 0.78 -8.51 -1.44
N GLU A 171 2.03 -8.80 -1.06
CA GLU A 171 2.96 -7.77 -0.55
C GLU A 171 3.15 -6.65 -1.57
N ALA A 172 3.49 -6.99 -2.81
CA ALA A 172 3.75 -6.02 -3.86
C ALA A 172 2.51 -5.18 -4.19
N MET A 173 1.32 -5.80 -4.28
CA MET A 173 0.06 -5.11 -4.54
C MET A 173 -0.32 -4.18 -3.41
N THR A 174 -0.26 -4.66 -2.16
CA THR A 174 -0.57 -3.86 -0.98
C THR A 174 0.30 -2.62 -0.92
N LEU A 175 1.61 -2.78 -1.08
CA LEU A 175 2.54 -1.67 -1.08
C LEU A 175 2.24 -0.67 -2.21
N ALA A 176 2.00 -1.16 -3.42
CA ALA A 176 1.72 -0.31 -4.57
C ALA A 176 0.42 0.50 -4.40
N LEU A 177 -0.64 -0.12 -3.87
CA LEU A 177 -1.92 0.55 -3.63
C LEU A 177 -1.83 1.57 -2.50
N LEU A 178 -1.17 1.24 -1.38
CA LEU A 178 -1.00 2.18 -0.26
C LEU A 178 -0.07 3.35 -0.61
N MET A 179 0.86 3.17 -1.54
CA MET A 179 1.72 4.24 -2.06
C MET A 179 1.08 5.05 -3.19
N ASN A 180 -0.15 4.74 -3.58
CA ASN A 180 -0.88 5.50 -4.59
C ASN A 180 -1.15 6.93 -4.07
N PRO A 181 -0.85 7.98 -4.85
CA PRO A 181 -1.11 9.38 -4.45
C PRO A 181 -2.55 9.65 -4.01
N TYR A 182 -3.55 9.01 -4.60
CA TYR A 182 -4.95 9.15 -4.20
C TYR A 182 -5.24 8.61 -2.79
N VAL A 183 -4.44 7.68 -2.31
CA VAL A 183 -4.51 7.16 -0.93
C VAL A 183 -3.76 8.06 0.03
N LEU A 184 -2.56 8.53 -0.38
CA LEU A 184 -1.63 9.24 0.47
C LEU A 184 -1.98 10.71 0.67
N LEU A 185 -2.64 11.35 -0.30
CA LEU A 185 -2.87 12.78 -0.27
C LEU A 185 -4.28 13.10 0.23
N GLU A 186 -4.38 14.20 0.99
CA GLU A 186 -5.68 14.82 1.30
C GLU A 186 -6.26 15.37 0.00
N GLN A 187 -7.54 15.05 -0.25
CA GLN A 187 -8.32 15.50 -1.39
C GLN A 187 -9.26 16.62 -0.97
#